data_41444bd7894254260cc9107011709944
#
_entry.id   41444bd7894254260cc9107011709944
#
_cell.length_a   1.000
_cell.length_b   1.000
_cell.length_c   1.000
_cell.angle_alpha   90.00
_cell.angle_beta   90.00
_cell.angle_gamma   90.00
#
_symmetry.space_group_name_H-M   'P 1'
#
loop_
_entity.id
_entity.type
_entity.pdbx_description
1 polymer ?
#
loop_
_entity_poly.entity_id
_entity_poly.type
_entity_poly.pdbx_seq_one_letter_code
_entity_poly.pdbx_strand_id
1 'polypeptide(L)'
;PNHRIEKSSELSFVEYLKRNTLKSKKALVFFIIFASFCFSAMTQMSFSMKDLSSEMMGVMMLVIGLVLAFTTLFLAITTVINGNTKTIAMMRVFGYSQKECCRAILGGYRLLSYIGFIIGTVYQYGLLRLMVDIVFKDVAGVPTYKFDFTTMLISLACFITIYEIMMYIYSEKIKKISIKEIMIE
;
A
#
# COMPACT_ATOMS: atom_id res chain seq x y z
N PRO A 1 8.81 -32.10 -22.53
CA PRO A 1 9.94 -31.56 -21.75
C PRO A 1 10.14 -30.05 -21.97
N ASN A 2 9.91 -29.53 -23.18
CA ASN A 2 10.16 -28.13 -23.51
C ASN A 2 9.27 -27.12 -22.74
N HIS A 3 8.02 -27.46 -22.49
CA HIS A 3 7.07 -26.57 -21.81
C HIS A 3 7.46 -26.26 -20.35
N ARG A 4 8.24 -27.11 -19.70
CA ARG A 4 8.70 -26.92 -18.32
C ARG A 4 9.93 -26.00 -18.23
N ILE A 5 10.77 -26.05 -19.25
CA ILE A 5 11.97 -25.21 -19.36
C ILE A 5 11.59 -23.77 -19.74
N GLU A 6 10.64 -23.60 -20.68
CA GLU A 6 10.08 -22.30 -21.05
C GLU A 6 9.45 -21.59 -19.85
N LYS A 7 8.60 -22.28 -19.09
CA LYS A 7 7.93 -21.73 -17.91
C LYS A 7 8.88 -21.35 -16.78
N SER A 8 10.00 -22.06 -16.62
CA SER A 8 11.02 -21.70 -15.63
C SER A 8 11.86 -20.49 -16.06
N SER A 9 12.14 -20.33 -17.36
CA SER A 9 12.85 -19.18 -17.88
C SER A 9 11.99 -17.91 -17.85
N GLU A 10 10.69 -18.01 -18.11
CA GLU A 10 9.73 -16.91 -18.00
C GLU A 10 9.57 -16.42 -16.55
N LEU A 11 9.45 -17.35 -15.59
CA LEU A 11 9.40 -17.00 -14.17
C LEU A 11 10.67 -16.27 -13.71
N SER A 12 11.83 -16.74 -14.16
CA SER A 12 13.12 -16.10 -13.87
C SER A 12 13.22 -14.69 -14.49
N PHE A 13 12.71 -14.51 -15.70
CA PHE A 13 12.72 -13.21 -16.37
C PHE A 13 11.75 -12.19 -15.70
N VAL A 14 10.57 -12.63 -15.31
CA VAL A 14 9.61 -11.79 -14.59
C VAL A 14 10.17 -11.38 -13.22
N GLU A 15 10.84 -12.28 -12.54
CA GLU A 15 11.47 -11.99 -11.25
C GLU A 15 12.68 -11.05 -11.38
N TYR A 16 13.47 -11.20 -12.43
CA TYR A 16 14.54 -10.26 -12.77
C TYR A 16 14.01 -8.85 -13.10
N LEU A 17 12.97 -8.75 -13.92
CA LEU A 17 12.31 -7.48 -14.25
C LEU A 17 11.75 -6.79 -13.01
N LYS A 18 11.06 -7.54 -12.15
CA LYS A 18 10.54 -7.06 -10.87
C LYS A 18 11.64 -6.46 -10.00
N ARG A 19 12.75 -7.18 -9.85
CA ARG A 19 13.89 -6.73 -9.05
C ARG A 19 14.58 -5.50 -9.65
N ASN A 20 14.73 -5.47 -10.97
CA ASN A 20 15.37 -4.35 -11.67
C ASN A 20 14.51 -3.09 -11.66
N THR A 21 13.20 -3.23 -11.85
CA THR A 21 12.24 -2.12 -11.76
C THR A 21 12.25 -1.49 -10.38
N LEU A 22 12.27 -2.29 -9.32
CA LEU A 22 12.35 -1.79 -7.95
C LEU A 22 13.66 -1.06 -7.67
N LYS A 23 14.79 -1.55 -8.19
CA LYS A 23 16.10 -0.91 -8.01
C LYS A 23 16.22 0.40 -8.76
N SER A 24 15.67 0.49 -9.98
CA SER A 24 15.80 1.69 -10.82
C SER A 24 14.88 2.83 -10.37
N LYS A 25 13.78 2.52 -9.66
CA LYS A 25 12.76 3.50 -9.26
C LYS A 25 12.62 3.62 -7.74
N LYS A 26 13.74 3.94 -7.08
CA LYS A 26 13.81 4.08 -5.61
C LYS A 26 12.80 5.08 -5.03
N ALA A 27 12.51 6.15 -5.75
CA ALA A 27 11.53 7.15 -5.33
C ALA A 27 10.11 6.57 -5.23
N LEU A 28 9.71 5.72 -6.18
CA LEU A 28 8.40 5.06 -6.15
C LEU A 28 8.32 4.02 -5.02
N VAL A 29 9.41 3.30 -4.77
CA VAL A 29 9.51 2.36 -3.64
C VAL A 29 9.33 3.09 -2.31
N PHE A 30 10.05 4.20 -2.13
CA PHE A 30 9.91 5.03 -0.94
C PHE A 30 8.47 5.55 -0.79
N PHE A 31 7.88 6.01 -1.89
CA PHE A 31 6.53 6.58 -1.87
C PHE A 31 5.46 5.56 -1.46
N ILE A 32 5.51 4.33 -1.96
CA ILE A 32 4.55 3.29 -1.58
C ILE A 32 4.74 2.83 -0.13
N ILE A 33 5.97 2.72 0.35
CA ILE A 33 6.26 2.39 1.74
C ILE A 33 5.72 3.49 2.65
N PHE A 34 5.98 4.75 2.33
CA PHE A 34 5.52 5.90 3.10
C PHE A 34 3.98 6.01 3.11
N ALA A 35 3.33 5.80 1.97
CA ALA A 35 1.88 5.81 1.88
C ALA A 35 1.24 4.69 2.69
N SER A 36 1.81 3.50 2.67
CA SER A 36 1.35 2.36 3.48
C SER A 36 1.56 2.61 4.97
N PHE A 37 2.68 3.21 5.33
CA PHE A 37 2.96 3.70 6.69
C PHE A 37 1.88 4.70 7.14
N CYS A 38 1.59 5.71 6.34
CA CYS A 38 0.56 6.71 6.64
C CYS A 38 -0.82 6.07 6.77
N PHE A 39 -1.19 5.16 5.87
CA PHE A 39 -2.47 4.44 5.94
C PHE A 39 -2.60 3.67 7.25
N SER A 40 -1.60 2.88 7.59
CA SER A 40 -1.58 2.08 8.83
C SER A 40 -1.68 2.97 10.07
N ALA A 41 -0.83 3.99 10.16
CA ALA A 41 -0.79 4.91 11.29
C ALA A 41 -2.11 5.68 11.45
N MET A 42 -2.61 6.30 10.39
CA MET A 42 -3.85 7.09 10.43
C MET A 42 -5.05 6.22 10.80
N THR A 43 -5.20 5.04 10.19
CA THR A 43 -6.34 4.16 10.43
C THR A 43 -6.35 3.66 11.88
N GLN A 44 -5.23 3.15 12.35
CA GLN A 44 -5.14 2.60 13.71
C GLN A 44 -5.23 3.69 14.78
N MET A 45 -4.61 4.86 14.57
CA MET A 45 -4.77 6.01 15.48
C MET A 45 -6.21 6.49 15.55
N SER A 46 -6.92 6.57 14.41
CA SER A 46 -8.31 7.01 14.36
C SER A 46 -9.23 6.07 15.14
N PHE A 47 -9.02 4.76 15.04
CA PHE A 47 -9.75 3.79 15.85
C PHE A 47 -9.43 3.92 17.34
N SER A 48 -8.18 4.08 17.71
CA SER A 48 -7.76 4.23 19.10
C SER A 48 -8.25 5.53 19.74
N MET A 49 -8.29 6.63 18.98
CA MET A 49 -8.80 7.92 19.46
C MET A 49 -10.31 7.92 19.66
N LYS A 50 -11.06 7.05 18.98
CA LYS A 50 -12.48 6.87 19.23
C LYS A 50 -12.76 6.41 20.67
N ASP A 51 -11.91 5.58 21.22
CA ASP A 51 -12.06 5.05 22.58
C ASP A 51 -11.57 6.04 23.66
N LEU A 52 -10.69 6.98 23.28
CA LEU A 52 -10.09 7.96 24.20
C LEU A 52 -10.81 9.31 24.22
N SER A 53 -11.69 9.58 23.27
CA SER A 53 -12.40 10.86 23.14
C SER A 53 -13.91 10.69 23.32
N SER A 54 -14.65 11.82 23.34
CA SER A 54 -16.11 11.80 23.32
C SER A 54 -16.60 11.08 22.04
N GLU A 55 -17.70 10.36 22.14
CA GLU A 55 -18.23 9.53 21.06
C GLU A 55 -18.36 10.28 19.72
N MET A 56 -18.88 11.49 19.75
CA MET A 56 -19.03 12.35 18.56
C MET A 56 -17.68 12.74 17.94
N MET A 57 -16.71 13.13 18.77
CA MET A 57 -15.39 13.57 18.32
C MET A 57 -14.57 12.38 17.78
N GLY A 58 -14.71 11.22 18.41
CA GLY A 58 -14.11 9.98 17.96
C GLY A 58 -14.59 9.54 16.58
N VAL A 59 -15.90 9.62 16.33
CA VAL A 59 -16.49 9.30 15.02
C VAL A 59 -16.00 10.28 13.95
N MET A 60 -15.95 11.58 14.23
CA MET A 60 -15.41 12.56 13.28
C MET A 60 -13.95 12.30 12.94
N MET A 61 -13.10 12.02 13.93
CA MET A 61 -11.69 11.67 13.71
C MET A 61 -11.55 10.40 12.89
N LEU A 62 -12.37 9.39 13.15
CA LEU A 62 -12.37 8.15 12.40
C LEU A 62 -12.70 8.38 10.92
N VAL A 63 -13.75 9.14 10.63
CA VAL A 63 -14.16 9.45 9.24
C VAL A 63 -13.07 10.22 8.50
N ILE A 64 -12.53 11.28 9.10
CA ILE A 64 -11.46 12.08 8.50
C ILE A 64 -10.20 11.24 8.28
N GLY A 65 -9.80 10.46 9.28
CA GLY A 65 -8.63 9.59 9.20
C GLY A 65 -8.75 8.53 8.12
N LEU A 66 -9.92 7.90 7.98
CA LEU A 66 -10.18 6.92 6.92
C LEU A 66 -10.15 7.55 5.52
N VAL A 67 -10.76 8.72 5.34
CA VAL A 67 -10.74 9.44 4.06
C VAL A 67 -9.31 9.81 3.66
N LEU A 68 -8.51 10.34 4.59
CA LEU A 68 -7.12 10.69 4.32
C LEU A 68 -6.27 9.46 4.03
N ALA A 69 -6.42 8.39 4.79
CA ALA A 69 -5.70 7.14 4.60
C ALA A 69 -6.01 6.52 3.23
N PHE A 70 -7.30 6.48 2.86
CA PHE A 70 -7.73 5.97 1.56
C PHE A 70 -7.18 6.81 0.41
N THR A 71 -7.29 8.14 0.49
CA THR A 71 -6.79 9.06 -0.53
C THR A 71 -5.28 8.94 -0.72
N THR A 72 -4.53 8.85 0.37
CA THR A 72 -3.07 8.70 0.34
C THR A 72 -2.66 7.40 -0.35
N LEU A 73 -3.30 6.29 0.00
CA LEU A 73 -3.03 4.99 -0.62
C LEU A 73 -3.42 4.97 -2.10
N PHE A 74 -4.56 5.57 -2.45
CA PHE A 74 -5.00 5.71 -3.83
C PHE A 74 -3.99 6.47 -4.68
N LEU A 75 -3.52 7.63 -4.21
CA LEU A 75 -2.51 8.44 -4.90
C LEU A 75 -1.19 7.68 -5.06
N ALA A 76 -0.77 6.94 -4.04
CA ALA A 76 0.46 6.15 -4.09
C ALA A 76 0.41 5.06 -5.16
N ILE A 77 -0.67 4.29 -5.19
CA ILE A 77 -0.84 3.21 -6.17
C ILE A 77 -0.92 3.80 -7.59
N THR A 78 -1.66 4.90 -7.77
CA THR A 78 -1.75 5.61 -9.05
C THR A 78 -0.38 6.07 -9.53
N THR A 79 0.41 6.66 -8.64
CA THR A 79 1.77 7.15 -8.96
C THR A 79 2.70 6.01 -9.36
N VAL A 80 2.64 4.89 -8.65
CA VAL A 80 3.43 3.69 -8.97
C VAL A 80 3.08 3.15 -10.36
N ILE A 81 1.81 3.08 -10.70
CA ILE A 81 1.35 2.58 -12.00
C ILE A 81 1.79 3.53 -13.12
N ASN A 82 1.54 4.83 -12.97
CA ASN A 82 1.93 5.82 -13.95
C ASN A 82 3.45 5.85 -14.15
N GLY A 83 4.22 5.72 -13.10
CA GLY A 83 5.68 5.63 -13.16
C GLY A 83 6.22 4.38 -13.84
N ASN A 84 5.40 3.34 -14.02
CA ASN A 84 5.79 2.09 -14.66
C ASN A 84 5.14 1.86 -16.03
N THR A 85 4.46 2.87 -16.58
CA THR A 85 3.70 2.75 -17.84
C THR A 85 4.58 2.27 -19.01
N LYS A 86 5.78 2.82 -19.15
CA LYS A 86 6.73 2.41 -20.21
C LYS A 86 7.16 0.95 -20.09
N THR A 87 7.41 0.49 -18.87
CA THR A 87 7.76 -0.92 -18.61
C THR A 87 6.60 -1.86 -18.94
N ILE A 88 5.38 -1.46 -18.58
CA ILE A 88 4.14 -2.20 -18.90
C ILE A 88 3.95 -2.31 -20.40
N ALA A 89 4.13 -1.21 -21.14
CA ALA A 89 4.02 -1.19 -22.59
C ALA A 89 5.04 -2.12 -23.26
N MET A 90 6.29 -2.07 -22.81
CA MET A 90 7.36 -2.93 -23.30
C MET A 90 7.01 -4.43 -23.09
N MET A 91 6.54 -4.80 -21.92
CA MET A 91 6.10 -6.18 -21.65
C MET A 91 4.96 -6.61 -22.57
N ARG A 92 4.00 -5.73 -22.87
CA ARG A 92 2.91 -6.02 -23.79
C ARG A 92 3.40 -6.22 -25.23
N VAL A 93 4.40 -5.47 -25.67
CA VAL A 93 5.03 -5.67 -26.98
C VAL A 93 5.67 -7.06 -27.08
N PHE A 94 6.23 -7.57 -26.01
CA PHE A 94 6.76 -8.93 -25.93
C PHE A 94 5.69 -10.03 -25.79
N GLY A 95 4.41 -9.67 -25.85
CA GLY A 95 3.30 -10.63 -25.84
C GLY A 95 2.80 -11.05 -24.45
N TYR A 96 3.29 -10.40 -23.37
CA TYR A 96 2.78 -10.68 -22.03
C TYR A 96 1.33 -10.22 -21.88
N SER A 97 0.53 -11.03 -21.22
CA SER A 97 -0.84 -10.67 -20.89
C SER A 97 -0.89 -9.54 -19.88
N GLN A 98 -1.98 -8.80 -19.86
CA GLN A 98 -2.19 -7.70 -18.92
C GLN A 98 -2.06 -8.13 -17.45
N LYS A 99 -2.63 -9.30 -17.10
CA LYS A 99 -2.54 -9.85 -15.73
C LYS A 99 -1.10 -10.16 -15.32
N GLU A 100 -0.29 -10.64 -16.26
CA GLU A 100 1.13 -10.93 -16.04
C GLU A 100 1.92 -9.64 -15.85
N CYS A 101 1.67 -8.60 -16.65
CA CYS A 101 2.28 -7.29 -16.50
C CYS A 101 1.98 -6.67 -15.12
N CYS A 102 0.70 -6.68 -14.71
CA CYS A 102 0.31 -6.16 -13.41
C CYS A 102 0.93 -6.96 -12.26
N ARG A 103 0.91 -8.30 -12.35
CA ARG A 103 1.51 -9.16 -11.34
C ARG A 103 3.02 -8.98 -11.24
N ALA A 104 3.71 -8.81 -12.36
CA ALA A 104 5.15 -8.61 -12.39
C ALA A 104 5.57 -7.28 -11.74
N ILE A 105 4.87 -6.21 -12.05
CA ILE A 105 5.22 -4.87 -11.56
C ILE A 105 4.66 -4.61 -10.16
N LEU A 106 3.36 -4.79 -9.98
CA LEU A 106 2.69 -4.47 -8.71
C LEU A 106 2.95 -5.50 -7.61
N GLY A 107 3.27 -6.75 -7.97
CA GLY A 107 3.62 -7.77 -6.99
C GLY A 107 4.86 -7.46 -6.14
N GLY A 108 5.83 -6.71 -6.68
CA GLY A 108 6.99 -6.22 -5.93
C GLY A 108 6.64 -5.12 -4.94
N TYR A 109 5.83 -4.17 -5.38
CA TYR A 109 5.35 -3.08 -4.54
C TYR A 109 4.39 -3.55 -3.45
N ARG A 110 3.67 -4.65 -3.67
CA ARG A 110 2.80 -5.27 -2.66
C ARG A 110 3.56 -5.70 -1.41
N LEU A 111 4.71 -6.35 -1.58
CA LEU A 111 5.55 -6.75 -0.44
C LEU A 111 6.06 -5.52 0.32
N LEU A 112 6.51 -4.50 -0.41
CA LEU A 112 6.98 -3.25 0.18
C LEU A 112 5.87 -2.48 0.92
N SER A 113 4.63 -2.54 0.42
CA SER A 113 3.49 -1.92 1.09
C SER A 113 3.16 -2.61 2.42
N TYR A 114 3.33 -3.92 2.53
CA TYR A 114 3.19 -4.63 3.81
C TYR A 114 4.27 -4.23 4.82
N ILE A 115 5.50 -4.03 4.38
CA ILE A 115 6.58 -3.53 5.23
C ILE A 115 6.22 -2.14 5.76
N GLY A 116 5.74 -1.24 4.90
CA GLY A 116 5.25 0.08 5.30
C GLY A 116 4.12 0.01 6.33
N PHE A 117 3.18 -0.92 6.14
CA PHE A 117 2.08 -1.15 7.09
C PHE A 117 2.59 -1.56 8.48
N ILE A 118 3.53 -2.49 8.55
CA ILE A 118 4.12 -2.95 9.82
C ILE A 118 4.85 -1.79 10.52
N ILE A 119 5.65 -1.02 9.79
CA ILE A 119 6.35 0.15 10.33
C ILE A 119 5.34 1.17 10.88
N GLY A 120 4.25 1.42 10.15
CA GLY A 120 3.17 2.31 10.59
C GLY A 120 2.47 1.82 11.86
N THR A 121 2.26 0.52 12.00
CA THR A 121 1.70 -0.09 13.21
C THR A 121 2.59 0.12 14.42
N VAL A 122 3.88 -0.11 14.29
CA VAL A 122 4.87 0.12 15.37
C VAL A 122 4.94 1.60 15.74
N TYR A 123 4.97 2.47 14.75
CA TYR A 123 5.03 3.92 14.95
C TYR A 123 3.81 4.45 15.71
N GLN A 124 2.59 4.09 15.28
CA GLN A 124 1.37 4.56 15.94
C GLN A 124 1.26 4.07 17.39
N TYR A 125 1.63 2.82 17.64
CA TYR A 125 1.66 2.27 18.98
C TYR A 125 2.64 3.02 19.89
N GLY A 126 3.85 3.24 19.42
CA GLY A 126 4.87 3.99 20.14
C GLY A 126 4.46 5.43 20.42
N LEU A 127 3.86 6.10 19.43
CA LEU A 127 3.42 7.49 19.57
C LEU A 127 2.26 7.63 20.57
N LEU A 128 1.25 6.76 20.49
CA LEU A 128 0.12 6.78 21.43
C LEU A 128 0.55 6.45 22.85
N ARG A 129 1.45 5.49 23.01
CA ARG A 129 1.99 5.16 24.33
C ARG A 129 2.78 6.34 24.91
N LEU A 130 3.63 6.99 24.14
CA LEU A 130 4.33 8.20 24.56
C LEU A 130 3.38 9.32 24.94
N MET A 131 2.31 9.54 24.16
CA MET A 131 1.28 10.52 24.49
C MET A 131 0.63 10.24 25.84
N VAL A 132 0.21 9.00 26.08
CA VAL A 132 -0.43 8.62 27.33
C VAL A 132 0.54 8.73 28.49
N ASP A 133 1.76 8.24 28.34
CA ASP A 133 2.75 8.19 29.44
C ASP A 133 3.37 9.56 29.78
N ILE A 134 3.45 10.49 28.82
CA ILE A 134 4.10 11.81 29.01
C ILE A 134 3.07 12.92 29.19
N VAL A 135 2.10 13.03 28.29
CA VAL A 135 1.15 14.16 28.27
C VAL A 135 0.07 14.00 29.35
N PHE A 136 -0.39 12.77 29.58
CA PHE A 136 -1.48 12.47 30.50
C PHE A 136 -1.01 11.87 31.83
N LYS A 137 0.29 11.91 32.12
CA LYS A 137 0.90 11.35 33.34
C LYS A 137 0.24 11.83 34.64
N ASP A 138 -0.18 13.07 34.67
CA ASP A 138 -0.75 13.73 35.87
C ASP A 138 -2.29 13.79 35.82
N VAL A 139 -2.92 13.22 34.80
CA VAL A 139 -4.38 13.21 34.65
C VAL A 139 -4.92 11.90 35.23
N ALA A 140 -5.61 12.01 36.37
CA ALA A 140 -6.26 10.87 37.00
C ALA A 140 -7.37 10.31 36.10
N GLY A 141 -7.37 9.00 35.87
CA GLY A 141 -8.42 8.28 35.14
C GLY A 141 -8.15 8.01 33.66
N VAL A 142 -6.99 8.36 33.13
CA VAL A 142 -6.62 7.97 31.76
C VAL A 142 -6.21 6.50 31.74
N PRO A 143 -6.87 5.64 30.97
CA PRO A 143 -6.51 4.23 30.87
C PRO A 143 -5.16 4.06 30.20
N THR A 144 -4.35 3.13 30.69
CA THR A 144 -3.10 2.75 30.05
C THR A 144 -3.37 2.26 28.63
N TYR A 145 -2.73 2.85 27.62
CA TYR A 145 -2.90 2.41 26.23
C TYR A 145 -2.35 1.00 26.05
N LYS A 146 -3.23 0.09 25.68
CA LYS A 146 -2.90 -1.28 25.32
C LYS A 146 -2.99 -1.44 23.81
N PHE A 147 -2.08 -2.23 23.24
CA PHE A 147 -2.13 -2.56 21.82
C PHE A 147 -3.39 -3.37 21.53
N ASP A 148 -4.23 -2.85 20.64
CA ASP A 148 -5.43 -3.54 20.19
C ASP A 148 -5.15 -4.33 18.89
N PHE A 149 -4.99 -5.63 19.08
CA PHE A 149 -4.74 -6.55 17.97
C PHE A 149 -5.94 -6.64 17.01
N THR A 150 -7.14 -6.47 17.51
CA THR A 150 -8.38 -6.49 16.71
C THR A 150 -8.41 -5.32 15.73
N THR A 151 -8.09 -4.12 16.20
CA THR A 151 -7.99 -2.91 15.38
C THR A 151 -6.91 -3.07 14.31
N MET A 152 -5.77 -3.66 14.64
CA MET A 152 -4.71 -3.95 13.68
C MET A 152 -5.18 -4.90 12.58
N LEU A 153 -5.89 -5.97 12.94
CA LEU A 153 -6.43 -6.94 11.97
C LEU A 153 -7.49 -6.32 11.05
N ILE A 154 -8.38 -5.50 11.59
CA ILE A 154 -9.39 -4.78 10.80
C ILE A 154 -8.70 -3.82 9.82
N SER A 155 -7.73 -3.04 10.28
CA SER A 155 -6.95 -2.13 9.45
C SER A 155 -6.19 -2.87 8.34
N LEU A 156 -5.61 -4.03 8.64
CA LEU A 156 -4.92 -4.87 7.67
C LEU A 156 -5.89 -5.44 6.63
N ALA A 157 -7.06 -5.90 7.04
CA ALA A 157 -8.09 -6.38 6.12
C ALA A 157 -8.57 -5.27 5.18
N CYS A 158 -8.83 -4.08 5.70
CA CYS A 158 -9.16 -2.90 4.89
C CYS A 158 -8.03 -2.54 3.90
N PHE A 159 -6.79 -2.56 4.36
CA PHE A 159 -5.62 -2.27 3.53
C PHE A 159 -5.50 -3.26 2.36
N ILE A 160 -5.60 -4.56 2.63
CA ILE A 160 -5.55 -5.60 1.60
C ILE A 160 -6.70 -5.43 0.62
N THR A 161 -7.92 -5.20 1.10
CA THR A 161 -9.10 -5.04 0.25
C THR A 161 -8.96 -3.84 -0.68
N ILE A 162 -8.54 -2.68 -0.15
CA ILE A 162 -8.32 -1.46 -0.93
C ILE A 162 -7.21 -1.69 -1.97
N TYR A 163 -6.10 -2.31 -1.58
CA TYR A 163 -4.99 -2.59 -2.47
C TYR A 163 -5.41 -3.51 -3.63
N GLU A 164 -6.17 -4.58 -3.36
CA GLU A 164 -6.66 -5.50 -4.39
C GLU A 164 -7.69 -4.85 -5.33
N ILE A 165 -8.60 -4.04 -4.79
CA ILE A 165 -9.58 -3.28 -5.60
C ILE A 165 -8.84 -2.31 -6.53
N MET A 166 -7.85 -1.60 -6.03
CA MET A 166 -7.06 -0.67 -6.82
C MET A 166 -6.26 -1.40 -7.92
N MET A 167 -5.66 -2.53 -7.59
CA MET A 167 -5.00 -3.41 -8.55
C MET A 167 -5.95 -3.84 -9.68
N TYR A 168 -7.17 -4.21 -9.34
CA TYR A 168 -8.18 -4.62 -10.30
C TYR A 168 -8.58 -3.46 -11.23
N ILE A 169 -8.90 -2.29 -10.67
CA ILE A 169 -9.29 -1.09 -11.43
C ILE A 169 -8.18 -0.68 -12.42
N TYR A 170 -6.94 -0.66 -11.96
CA TYR A 170 -5.82 -0.28 -12.82
C TYR A 170 -5.44 -1.36 -13.83
N SER A 171 -5.67 -2.62 -13.52
CA SER A 171 -5.56 -3.71 -14.48
C SER A 171 -6.49 -3.49 -15.69
N GLU A 172 -7.72 -3.06 -15.46
CA GLU A 172 -8.65 -2.70 -16.51
C GLU A 172 -8.22 -1.42 -17.28
N LYS A 173 -7.64 -0.46 -16.60
CA LYS A 173 -7.14 0.79 -17.21
C LYS A 173 -5.96 0.55 -18.13
N ILE A 174 -5.03 -0.33 -17.75
CA ILE A 174 -3.88 -0.75 -18.58
C ILE A 174 -4.34 -1.41 -19.88
N LYS A 175 -5.49 -2.08 -19.88
CA LYS A 175 -6.09 -2.69 -21.07
C LYS A 175 -6.40 -1.68 -22.18
N LYS A 176 -6.73 -0.46 -21.79
CA LYS A 176 -7.09 0.64 -22.70
C LYS A 176 -5.88 1.42 -23.23
N ILE A 177 -4.69 1.24 -22.66
CA ILE A 177 -3.47 1.91 -23.11
C ILE A 177 -3.05 1.29 -24.45
N SER A 178 -3.23 2.04 -25.52
CA SER A 178 -2.79 1.64 -26.86
C SER A 178 -1.27 1.68 -26.95
N ILE A 179 -0.67 0.62 -27.49
CA ILE A 179 0.78 0.53 -27.74
C ILE A 179 1.26 1.70 -28.63
N LYS A 180 0.38 2.22 -29.48
CA LYS A 180 0.67 3.35 -30.37
C LYS A 180 0.91 4.67 -29.62
N GLU A 181 0.17 4.93 -28.54
CA GLU A 181 0.30 6.19 -27.77
C GLU A 181 1.64 6.30 -27.01
N ILE A 182 2.25 5.17 -26.71
CA ILE A 182 3.46 5.12 -25.88
C ILE A 182 4.73 5.13 -26.71
N MET A 183 4.66 4.75 -27.99
CA MET A 183 5.80 4.75 -28.91
C MET A 183 6.03 6.09 -29.62
N ILE A 184 5.13 7.06 -29.46
CA ILE A 184 5.18 8.37 -30.12
C ILE A 184 5.77 9.46 -29.21
N GLU A 185 5.90 9.21 -27.89
CA GLU A 185 6.66 10.04 -26.93
C GLU A 185 8.07 9.47 -26.67
#